data_8513518790f5e0f3754c0f1ca8f3c591
#
_entry.id   8513518790f5e0f3754c0f1ca8f3c591
#
_cell.length_a   1.000
_cell.length_b   1.000
_cell.length_c   1.000
_cell.angle_alpha   90.00
_cell.angle_beta   90.00
_cell.angle_gamma   90.00
#
_symmetry.space_group_name_H-M   'P 1'
#
loop_
_entity.id
_entity.type
_entity.pdbx_description
1 polymer ?
#
loop_
_entity_poly.entity_id
_entity_poly.type
_entity_poly.pdbx_seq_one_letter_code
_entity_poly.pdbx_strand_id
1 'polypeptide(L)'
;MKAVINLLFGLTFLVSLFCTKAFAHSASTSSVFIDTHKPQIELEIYLPLDQLRLADESLFPSQSDDLKQVNFSALQDYMQTHVSITTQNSQPLTAQKVDDFAIHEFDNVLFMVMKMQFIKPDNFDTSGFSLHYNAILHRVVTHKIYVSYRNDMHEVLKASQDIATIGLIRYQRETLFIEPEKITAWSQFKLMFVNGMSHIAAGIDHLLFLLCLILPAPLVSANKRWQSVAPVRQCVMSVAKIVTFFTLGHSLTLALTTLGYISFPVKPIEILVAASILVSALNAIRPIFSQSAMWIAFIFGLIHGQAFAIEMSHMGFDTQAI
;
A
#
# COMPACT_ATOMS: atom_id res chain seq x y z
N MET A 1 -12.87 38.72 7.14
CA MET A 1 -13.52 37.43 7.38
C MET A 1 -14.42 37.04 6.21
N LYS A 2 -15.44 37.84 5.80
CA LYS A 2 -16.32 37.53 4.65
C LYS A 2 -15.57 37.33 3.32
N ALA A 3 -14.54 38.11 3.00
CA ALA A 3 -13.77 38.01 1.75
C ALA A 3 -12.96 36.68 1.67
N VAL A 4 -12.45 36.16 2.80
CA VAL A 4 -11.71 34.90 2.85
C VAL A 4 -12.68 33.71 2.70
N ILE A 5 -13.87 33.83 3.29
CA ILE A 5 -14.92 32.80 3.17
C ILE A 5 -15.41 32.73 1.72
N ASN A 6 -15.63 33.87 1.07
CA ASN A 6 -16.03 33.93 -0.34
C ASN A 6 -14.94 33.40 -1.28
N LEU A 7 -13.66 33.67 -0.96
CA LEU A 7 -12.53 33.13 -1.74
C LEU A 7 -12.42 31.61 -1.59
N LEU A 8 -12.61 31.10 -0.37
CA LEU A 8 -12.64 29.64 -0.13
C LEU A 8 -13.82 28.96 -0.81
N PHE A 9 -15.02 29.56 -0.75
CA PHE A 9 -16.19 29.06 -1.48
C PHE A 9 -15.99 29.13 -3.00
N GLY A 10 -15.38 30.19 -3.52
CA GLY A 10 -15.06 30.31 -4.94
C GLY A 10 -14.03 29.28 -5.39
N LEU A 11 -13.01 29.01 -4.55
CA LEU A 11 -11.97 28.02 -4.84
C LEU A 11 -12.51 26.59 -4.77
N THR A 12 -13.34 26.26 -3.77
CA THR A 12 -13.99 24.95 -3.69
C THR A 12 -14.98 24.73 -4.83
N PHE A 13 -15.72 25.76 -5.25
CA PHE A 13 -16.60 25.69 -6.40
C PHE A 13 -15.81 25.55 -7.70
N LEU A 14 -14.68 26.26 -7.86
CA LEU A 14 -13.80 26.12 -9.03
C LEU A 14 -13.16 24.72 -9.08
N VAL A 15 -12.69 24.19 -7.96
CA VAL A 15 -12.13 22.83 -7.87
C VAL A 15 -13.22 21.77 -8.17
N SER A 16 -14.48 21.99 -7.74
CA SER A 16 -15.58 21.06 -8.05
C SER A 16 -15.96 21.04 -9.53
N LEU A 17 -15.74 22.13 -10.27
CA LEU A 17 -15.96 22.21 -11.71
C LEU A 17 -14.88 21.45 -12.53
N PHE A 18 -13.67 21.29 -11.96
CA PHE A 18 -12.60 20.49 -12.57
C PHE A 18 -12.58 19.04 -12.11
N CYS A 19 -13.45 18.64 -11.17
CA CYS A 19 -13.66 17.24 -10.80
C CYS A 19 -14.44 16.46 -11.86
N THR A 20 -14.07 16.58 -13.13
CA THR A 20 -14.42 15.59 -14.14
C THR A 20 -13.61 14.33 -13.83
N LYS A 21 -14.28 13.34 -13.18
CA LYS A 21 -13.82 11.95 -13.06
C LYS A 21 -12.29 11.80 -13.04
N ALA A 22 -11.62 12.41 -12.05
CA ALA A 22 -10.31 11.93 -11.67
C ALA A 22 -10.54 10.51 -11.12
N PHE A 23 -10.37 9.51 -11.96
CA PHE A 23 -10.15 8.16 -11.52
C PHE A 23 -8.81 8.21 -10.80
N ALA A 24 -8.83 8.48 -9.51
CA ALA A 24 -7.75 8.06 -8.64
C ALA A 24 -7.78 6.53 -8.72
N HIS A 25 -6.97 5.97 -9.60
CA HIS A 25 -6.67 4.56 -9.54
C HIS A 25 -5.95 4.39 -8.21
N SER A 26 -6.63 3.83 -7.23
CA SER A 26 -5.94 3.24 -6.09
C SER A 26 -4.85 2.37 -6.73
N ALA A 27 -3.60 2.55 -6.29
CA ALA A 27 -2.50 1.72 -6.79
C ALA A 27 -2.80 0.29 -6.33
N SER A 28 -3.62 -0.41 -7.12
CA SER A 28 -4.02 -1.76 -6.82
C SER A 28 -2.79 -2.64 -6.90
N THR A 29 -2.57 -3.40 -5.87
CA THR A 29 -1.42 -4.27 -5.70
C THR A 29 -1.87 -5.71 -5.85
N SER A 30 -1.01 -6.59 -6.33
CA SER A 30 -1.21 -8.03 -6.25
C SER A 30 -0.67 -8.59 -4.95
N SER A 31 -1.27 -9.67 -4.47
CA SER A 31 -0.76 -10.42 -3.31
C SER A 31 -0.54 -11.89 -3.71
N VAL A 32 0.55 -12.45 -3.24
CA VAL A 32 0.92 -13.85 -3.45
C VAL A 32 1.19 -14.49 -2.10
N PHE A 33 0.39 -15.49 -1.75
CA PHE A 33 0.58 -16.31 -0.56
C PHE A 33 1.23 -17.63 -0.95
N ILE A 34 2.31 -17.98 -0.29
CA ILE A 34 3.10 -19.18 -0.57
C ILE A 34 2.89 -20.19 0.56
N ASP A 35 2.50 -21.39 0.20
CA ASP A 35 2.42 -22.54 1.08
C ASP A 35 3.37 -23.64 0.59
N THR A 36 4.29 -24.06 1.47
CA THR A 36 5.26 -25.12 1.16
C THR A 36 5.07 -26.38 2.01
N HIS A 37 4.07 -26.45 2.90
CA HIS A 37 3.84 -27.60 3.76
C HIS A 37 3.23 -28.80 3.04
N LYS A 38 2.53 -28.54 1.93
CA LYS A 38 1.98 -29.57 1.05
C LYS A 38 3.10 -30.29 0.27
N PRO A 39 2.82 -31.47 -0.30
CA PRO A 39 3.75 -32.13 -1.22
C PRO A 39 4.16 -31.28 -2.42
N GLN A 40 3.40 -30.22 -2.67
CA GLN A 40 3.60 -29.23 -3.73
C GLN A 40 3.80 -27.86 -3.13
N ILE A 41 4.47 -26.95 -3.85
CA ILE A 41 4.44 -25.52 -3.51
C ILE A 41 3.14 -24.97 -4.12
N GLU A 42 2.30 -24.41 -3.26
CA GLU A 42 1.06 -23.75 -3.68
C GLU A 42 1.23 -22.23 -3.57
N LEU A 43 0.90 -21.54 -4.66
CA LEU A 43 0.77 -20.08 -4.68
C LEU A 43 -0.71 -19.74 -4.78
N GLU A 44 -1.23 -19.00 -3.82
CA GLU A 44 -2.54 -18.36 -3.92
C GLU A 44 -2.33 -16.89 -4.31
N ILE A 45 -2.88 -16.50 -5.45
CA ILE A 45 -2.57 -15.22 -6.10
C ILE A 45 -3.83 -14.39 -6.22
N TYR A 46 -3.73 -13.13 -5.78
CA TYR A 46 -4.77 -12.11 -5.90
C TYR A 46 -4.34 -11.07 -6.92
N LEU A 47 -5.06 -10.98 -8.04
CA LEU A 47 -4.78 -10.08 -9.15
C LEU A 47 -5.91 -9.06 -9.31
N PRO A 48 -5.66 -7.75 -9.21
CA PRO A 48 -6.68 -6.76 -9.51
C PRO A 48 -7.01 -6.79 -11.01
N LEU A 49 -8.31 -6.98 -11.32
CA LEU A 49 -8.78 -7.19 -12.69
C LEU A 49 -8.60 -5.97 -13.58
N ASP A 50 -8.68 -4.76 -13.04
CA ASP A 50 -8.42 -3.52 -13.76
C ASP A 50 -6.96 -3.44 -14.24
N GLN A 51 -6.01 -3.83 -13.38
CA GLN A 51 -4.58 -3.86 -13.72
C GLN A 51 -4.24 -5.02 -14.66
N LEU A 52 -4.89 -6.16 -14.48
CA LEU A 52 -4.73 -7.31 -15.37
C LEU A 52 -5.19 -6.97 -16.79
N ARG A 53 -6.30 -6.23 -16.95
CA ARG A 53 -6.79 -5.76 -18.24
C ARG A 53 -5.84 -4.76 -18.90
N LEU A 54 -5.21 -3.88 -18.11
CA LEU A 54 -4.17 -2.98 -18.62
C LEU A 54 -2.91 -3.73 -19.07
N ALA A 55 -2.62 -4.85 -18.44
CA ALA A 55 -1.45 -5.66 -18.79
C ALA A 55 -1.69 -6.49 -20.06
N ASP A 56 -2.87 -7.09 -20.18
CA ASP A 56 -3.25 -7.87 -21.36
C ASP A 56 -4.76 -7.83 -21.59
N GLU A 57 -5.19 -7.01 -22.53
CA GLU A 57 -6.60 -6.85 -22.91
C GLU A 57 -7.18 -8.12 -23.54
N SER A 58 -6.35 -8.99 -24.14
CA SER A 58 -6.81 -10.22 -24.80
C SER A 58 -7.38 -11.27 -23.84
N LEU A 59 -7.11 -11.12 -22.54
CA LEU A 59 -7.68 -11.94 -21.48
C LEU A 59 -9.18 -11.68 -21.28
N PHE A 60 -9.68 -10.58 -21.81
CA PHE A 60 -11.07 -10.15 -21.67
C PHE A 60 -11.79 -10.17 -23.03
N PRO A 61 -13.09 -10.57 -23.08
CA PRO A 61 -13.83 -10.54 -24.33
C PRO A 61 -13.86 -9.14 -24.94
N SER A 62 -13.65 -9.05 -26.23
CA SER A 62 -13.74 -7.81 -26.98
C SER A 62 -15.15 -7.21 -26.82
N GLN A 63 -15.25 -5.95 -26.40
CA GLN A 63 -16.49 -5.18 -26.20
C GLN A 63 -17.21 -5.36 -24.85
N SER A 64 -16.68 -6.08 -23.88
CA SER A 64 -17.27 -6.11 -22.55
C SER A 64 -16.57 -5.13 -21.61
N ASP A 65 -17.32 -4.17 -21.05
CA ASP A 65 -16.85 -3.34 -19.92
C ASP A 65 -16.91 -4.11 -18.59
N ASP A 66 -17.48 -5.33 -18.62
CA ASP A 66 -17.59 -6.18 -17.44
C ASP A 66 -16.27 -6.92 -17.17
N LEU A 67 -15.53 -6.47 -16.18
CA LEU A 67 -14.29 -7.09 -15.73
C LEU A 67 -14.46 -8.53 -15.20
N LYS A 68 -15.70 -8.98 -14.96
CA LYS A 68 -15.96 -10.33 -14.49
C LYS A 68 -15.93 -11.36 -15.62
N GLN A 69 -15.91 -10.94 -16.87
CA GLN A 69 -15.82 -11.82 -18.03
C GLN A 69 -14.35 -12.02 -18.41
N VAL A 70 -13.71 -13.02 -17.83
CA VAL A 70 -12.31 -13.37 -18.10
C VAL A 70 -12.22 -14.68 -18.84
N ASN A 71 -11.33 -14.77 -19.82
CA ASN A 71 -10.99 -16.03 -20.47
C ASN A 71 -10.00 -16.82 -19.58
N PHE A 72 -10.52 -17.76 -18.80
CA PHE A 72 -9.72 -18.53 -17.85
C PHE A 72 -8.63 -19.38 -18.52
N SER A 73 -8.84 -19.90 -19.72
CA SER A 73 -7.81 -20.66 -20.44
C SER A 73 -6.65 -19.76 -20.83
N ALA A 74 -6.94 -18.60 -21.40
CA ALA A 74 -5.90 -17.62 -21.75
C ALA A 74 -5.18 -17.11 -20.51
N LEU A 75 -5.91 -16.89 -19.40
CA LEU A 75 -5.32 -16.48 -18.13
C LEU A 75 -4.39 -17.54 -17.55
N GLN A 76 -4.74 -18.82 -17.69
CA GLN A 76 -3.86 -19.91 -17.28
C GLN A 76 -2.53 -19.89 -18.03
N ASP A 77 -2.56 -19.76 -19.35
CA ASP A 77 -1.35 -19.69 -20.20
C ASP A 77 -0.53 -18.44 -19.88
N TYR A 78 -1.21 -17.30 -19.67
CA TYR A 78 -0.59 -16.06 -19.26
C TYR A 78 0.16 -16.22 -17.93
N MET A 79 -0.47 -16.80 -16.91
CA MET A 79 0.15 -16.97 -15.60
C MET A 79 1.31 -17.96 -15.63
N GLN A 80 1.21 -19.05 -16.39
CA GLN A 80 2.33 -19.99 -16.57
C GLN A 80 3.54 -19.37 -17.28
N THR A 81 3.31 -18.35 -18.12
CA THR A 81 4.38 -17.62 -18.79
C THR A 81 5.06 -16.61 -17.86
N HIS A 82 4.30 -16.01 -16.95
CA HIS A 82 4.74 -14.86 -16.14
C HIS A 82 5.11 -15.22 -14.69
N VAL A 83 4.81 -16.45 -14.25
CA VAL A 83 5.12 -16.90 -12.88
C VAL A 83 5.87 -18.22 -12.92
N SER A 84 7.04 -18.24 -12.31
CA SER A 84 7.86 -19.45 -12.22
C SER A 84 8.58 -19.54 -10.89
N ILE A 85 8.86 -20.79 -10.48
CA ILE A 85 9.67 -21.08 -9.30
C ILE A 85 10.92 -21.83 -9.76
N THR A 86 12.04 -21.44 -9.22
CA THR A 86 13.33 -22.13 -9.44
C THR A 86 13.93 -22.53 -8.10
N THR A 87 14.51 -23.73 -8.05
CA THR A 87 15.26 -24.21 -6.89
C THR A 87 16.54 -23.39 -6.69
N GLN A 88 17.21 -23.55 -5.55
CA GLN A 88 18.51 -22.94 -5.29
C GLN A 88 19.57 -23.30 -6.35
N ASN A 89 19.49 -24.49 -6.95
CA ASN A 89 20.35 -24.93 -8.03
C ASN A 89 19.89 -24.48 -9.42
N SER A 90 19.02 -23.46 -9.49
CA SER A 90 18.50 -22.87 -10.74
C SER A 90 17.69 -23.88 -11.60
N GLN A 91 17.18 -24.95 -11.02
CA GLN A 91 16.29 -25.87 -11.72
C GLN A 91 14.86 -25.32 -11.67
N PRO A 92 14.19 -25.15 -12.81
CA PRO A 92 12.80 -24.70 -12.84
C PRO A 92 11.87 -25.78 -12.31
N LEU A 93 10.90 -25.41 -11.48
CA LEU A 93 9.81 -26.29 -11.09
C LEU A 93 8.69 -26.23 -12.14
N THR A 94 8.14 -27.39 -12.45
CA THR A 94 7.04 -27.49 -13.39
C THR A 94 5.73 -27.07 -12.72
N ALA A 95 5.06 -26.07 -13.27
CA ALA A 95 3.70 -25.72 -12.89
C ALA A 95 2.77 -26.86 -13.33
N GLN A 96 2.10 -27.48 -12.36
CA GLN A 96 1.22 -28.63 -12.62
C GLN A 96 -0.19 -28.17 -12.99
N LYS A 97 -0.69 -27.18 -12.26
CA LYS A 97 -2.08 -26.76 -12.36
C LYS A 97 -2.22 -25.29 -11.98
N VAL A 98 -3.11 -24.62 -12.71
CA VAL A 98 -3.66 -23.32 -12.35
C VAL A 98 -5.16 -23.49 -12.27
N ASP A 99 -5.75 -23.38 -11.10
CA ASP A 99 -7.17 -23.62 -10.84
C ASP A 99 -7.74 -22.74 -9.74
N ASP A 100 -8.94 -23.09 -9.27
CA ASP A 100 -9.67 -22.38 -8.23
C ASP A 100 -9.88 -20.89 -8.56
N PHE A 101 -10.23 -20.62 -9.83
CA PHE A 101 -10.53 -19.25 -10.26
C PHE A 101 -11.80 -18.73 -9.58
N ALA A 102 -11.65 -17.63 -8.83
CA ALA A 102 -12.75 -16.93 -8.20
C ALA A 102 -12.58 -15.42 -8.35
N ILE A 103 -13.69 -14.70 -8.44
CA ILE A 103 -13.66 -13.24 -8.45
C ILE A 103 -14.20 -12.76 -7.12
N HIS A 104 -13.38 -12.04 -6.38
CA HIS A 104 -13.74 -11.39 -5.13
C HIS A 104 -13.71 -9.87 -5.27
N GLU A 105 -14.57 -9.20 -4.54
CA GLU A 105 -14.64 -7.74 -4.50
C GLU A 105 -14.23 -7.27 -3.09
N PHE A 106 -13.14 -6.53 -3.04
CA PHE A 106 -12.65 -5.88 -1.82
C PHE A 106 -12.57 -4.38 -2.05
N ASP A 107 -13.19 -3.59 -1.19
CA ASP A 107 -13.20 -2.12 -1.27
C ASP A 107 -13.50 -1.54 -2.66
N ASN A 108 -14.49 -2.13 -3.35
CA ASN A 108 -14.87 -1.81 -4.74
C ASN A 108 -13.79 -2.11 -5.80
N VAL A 109 -12.77 -2.90 -5.48
CA VAL A 109 -11.81 -3.44 -6.43
C VAL A 109 -12.11 -4.92 -6.66
N LEU A 110 -12.20 -5.32 -7.92
CA LEU A 110 -12.39 -6.71 -8.31
C LEU A 110 -11.03 -7.40 -8.42
N PHE A 111 -10.87 -8.50 -7.69
CA PHE A 111 -9.69 -9.35 -7.74
C PHE A 111 -10.02 -10.70 -8.35
N MET A 112 -9.17 -11.15 -9.25
CA MET A 112 -9.07 -12.55 -9.63
C MET A 112 -8.24 -13.27 -8.58
N VAL A 113 -8.80 -14.28 -7.95
CA VAL A 113 -8.10 -15.18 -7.04
C VAL A 113 -7.89 -16.51 -7.73
N MET A 114 -6.70 -17.05 -7.66
CA MET A 114 -6.37 -18.33 -8.27
C MET A 114 -5.27 -19.04 -7.50
N LYS A 115 -5.15 -20.35 -7.73
CA LYS A 115 -4.07 -21.17 -7.16
C LYS A 115 -3.19 -21.73 -8.26
N MET A 116 -1.88 -21.62 -8.07
CA MET A 116 -0.86 -22.28 -8.90
C MET A 116 -0.11 -23.30 -8.07
N GLN A 117 0.03 -24.51 -8.58
CA GLN A 117 0.70 -25.62 -7.92
C GLN A 117 1.95 -26.03 -8.67
N PHE A 118 3.05 -26.18 -7.95
CA PHE A 118 4.36 -26.58 -8.47
C PHE A 118 4.80 -27.87 -7.80
N ILE A 119 5.21 -28.86 -8.60
CA ILE A 119 5.68 -30.15 -8.10
C ILE A 119 7.05 -29.98 -7.46
N LYS A 120 7.18 -30.44 -6.23
CA LYS A 120 8.50 -30.55 -5.58
C LYS A 120 9.21 -31.80 -6.12
N PRO A 121 10.46 -31.69 -6.58
CA PRO A 121 11.27 -32.85 -6.86
C PRO A 121 11.59 -33.62 -5.55
N ASP A 122 11.89 -34.92 -5.65
CA ASP A 122 12.19 -35.78 -4.48
C ASP A 122 13.33 -35.23 -3.60
N ASN A 123 14.27 -34.49 -4.18
CA ASN A 123 15.40 -33.85 -3.50
C ASN A 123 15.18 -32.34 -3.34
N PHE A 124 13.93 -31.90 -3.16
CA PHE A 124 13.67 -30.46 -2.98
C PHE A 124 14.30 -29.95 -1.70
N ASP A 125 15.27 -29.05 -1.87
CA ASP A 125 15.89 -28.36 -0.74
C ASP A 125 14.98 -27.24 -0.24
N THR A 126 14.47 -27.39 0.98
CA THR A 126 13.61 -26.40 1.64
C THR A 126 14.41 -25.18 2.13
N SER A 127 15.73 -25.19 2.03
CA SER A 127 16.58 -24.08 2.51
C SER A 127 16.37 -22.80 1.72
N GLY A 128 15.91 -22.90 0.44
CA GLY A 128 15.58 -21.73 -0.34
C GLY A 128 15.16 -22.03 -1.78
N PHE A 129 14.36 -21.12 -2.33
CA PHE A 129 13.93 -21.12 -3.73
C PHE A 129 13.66 -19.70 -4.21
N SER A 130 13.64 -19.50 -5.51
CA SER A 130 13.34 -18.19 -6.11
C SER A 130 11.97 -18.20 -6.75
N LEU A 131 11.16 -17.21 -6.42
CA LEU A 131 9.93 -16.88 -7.13
C LEU A 131 10.23 -15.78 -8.14
N HIS A 132 10.06 -16.07 -9.42
CA HIS A 132 10.00 -15.06 -10.48
C HIS A 132 8.55 -14.73 -10.78
N TYR A 133 8.22 -13.44 -10.80
CA TYR A 133 6.86 -12.96 -11.01
C TYR A 133 6.90 -11.64 -11.76
N ASN A 134 6.42 -11.62 -13.02
CA ASN A 134 6.31 -10.40 -13.80
C ASN A 134 4.91 -10.19 -14.41
N ALA A 135 3.91 -10.97 -14.02
CA ALA A 135 2.52 -10.75 -14.37
C ALA A 135 2.11 -9.31 -13.98
N ILE A 136 1.43 -8.63 -14.88
CA ILE A 136 1.11 -7.19 -14.80
C ILE A 136 2.35 -6.29 -14.88
N LEU A 137 3.45 -6.59 -14.18
CA LEU A 137 4.67 -5.76 -14.14
C LEU A 137 5.28 -5.46 -15.51
N HIS A 138 5.21 -6.39 -16.45
CA HIS A 138 5.77 -6.25 -17.80
C HIS A 138 5.13 -5.11 -18.60
N ARG A 139 3.93 -4.64 -18.19
CA ARG A 139 3.23 -3.51 -18.79
C ARG A 139 2.97 -2.37 -17.83
N VAL A 140 2.65 -2.67 -16.57
CA VAL A 140 2.32 -1.69 -15.54
C VAL A 140 3.48 -1.58 -14.56
N VAL A 141 4.47 -0.75 -14.88
CA VAL A 141 5.73 -0.60 -14.14
C VAL A 141 5.57 -0.09 -12.69
N THR A 142 4.44 0.54 -12.39
CA THR A 142 4.12 1.05 -11.05
C THR A 142 3.47 -0.01 -10.16
N HIS A 143 3.07 -1.15 -10.74
CA HIS A 143 2.44 -2.23 -10.01
C HIS A 143 3.39 -2.85 -8.99
N LYS A 144 2.85 -3.32 -7.88
CA LYS A 144 3.62 -3.96 -6.80
C LYS A 144 2.98 -5.29 -6.44
N ILE A 145 3.79 -6.28 -6.10
CA ILE A 145 3.33 -7.59 -5.64
C ILE A 145 3.90 -7.85 -4.26
N TYR A 146 3.01 -8.01 -3.28
CA TYR A 146 3.37 -8.43 -1.94
C TYR A 146 3.42 -9.94 -1.87
N VAL A 147 4.52 -10.47 -1.40
CA VAL A 147 4.72 -11.90 -1.25
C VAL A 147 4.72 -12.23 0.24
N SER A 148 3.83 -13.13 0.62
CA SER A 148 3.64 -13.58 2.00
C SER A 148 3.80 -15.09 2.07
N TYR A 149 4.37 -15.57 3.17
CA TYR A 149 4.59 -16.98 3.45
C TYR A 149 3.62 -17.45 4.54
N ARG A 150 2.93 -18.56 4.31
CA ARG A 150 2.08 -19.21 5.31
C ARG A 150 2.91 -20.23 6.08
N ASN A 151 2.95 -20.08 7.39
CA ASN A 151 3.72 -20.97 8.27
C ASN A 151 2.76 -21.72 9.20
N ASP A 152 2.49 -22.99 8.92
CA ASP A 152 1.64 -23.85 9.74
C ASP A 152 2.28 -24.30 11.07
N MET A 153 3.44 -23.76 11.44
CA MET A 153 4.18 -24.20 12.62
C MET A 153 3.54 -23.82 13.97
N HIS A 154 2.37 -23.17 13.99
CA HIS A 154 1.70 -22.79 15.23
C HIS A 154 0.27 -23.29 15.35
N GLU A 155 0.12 -24.57 15.64
CA GLU A 155 -1.14 -25.15 16.16
C GLU A 155 -1.65 -24.49 17.48
N VAL A 156 -0.91 -23.54 18.06
CA VAL A 156 -1.15 -23.03 19.41
C VAL A 156 -1.69 -21.59 19.47
N LEU A 157 -1.60 -20.79 18.41
CA LEU A 157 -2.09 -19.40 18.42
C LEU A 157 -3.09 -19.16 17.29
N LYS A 158 -4.35 -19.21 17.65
CA LYS A 158 -5.51 -18.97 16.78
C LYS A 158 -5.44 -17.64 16.03
N ALA A 159 -5.77 -17.71 14.74
CA ALA A 159 -6.27 -16.65 13.85
C ALA A 159 -5.35 -15.42 13.71
N SER A 160 -4.83 -15.19 12.54
CA SER A 160 -4.14 -13.99 12.03
C SER A 160 -2.60 -13.90 12.13
N GLN A 161 -1.89 -14.81 12.79
CA GLN A 161 -0.42 -14.71 12.95
C GLN A 161 0.40 -15.65 12.05
N ASP A 162 -0.26 -16.45 11.21
CA ASP A 162 0.42 -17.48 10.41
C ASP A 162 0.92 -16.97 9.04
N ILE A 163 0.67 -15.71 8.72
CA ILE A 163 1.06 -15.10 7.45
C ILE A 163 2.19 -14.10 7.69
N ALA A 164 3.34 -14.38 7.11
CA ALA A 164 4.51 -13.50 7.17
C ALA A 164 4.79 -12.87 5.81
N THR A 165 4.66 -11.56 5.66
CA THR A 165 5.15 -10.88 4.46
C THR A 165 6.65 -10.98 4.39
N ILE A 166 7.17 -11.58 3.31
CA ILE A 166 8.58 -11.88 3.13
C ILE A 166 9.27 -10.98 2.12
N GLY A 167 8.51 -10.34 1.24
CA GLY A 167 9.10 -9.46 0.24
C GLY A 167 8.11 -8.68 -0.59
N LEU A 168 8.68 -7.79 -1.38
CA LEU A 168 8.00 -6.95 -2.35
C LEU A 168 8.67 -7.13 -3.72
N ILE A 169 7.90 -7.63 -4.69
CA ILE A 169 8.29 -7.70 -6.09
C ILE A 169 7.81 -6.44 -6.80
N ARG A 170 8.66 -5.87 -7.65
CA ARG A 170 8.39 -4.65 -8.41
C ARG A 170 9.20 -4.63 -9.70
N TYR A 171 8.88 -3.71 -10.59
CA TYR A 171 9.62 -3.52 -11.84
C TYR A 171 11.13 -3.45 -11.59
N GLN A 172 11.92 -4.15 -12.41
CA GLN A 172 13.38 -4.38 -12.32
C GLN A 172 13.81 -5.23 -11.11
N ARG A 173 12.90 -5.71 -10.28
CA ARG A 173 13.16 -6.67 -9.19
C ARG A 173 12.04 -7.71 -9.19
N GLU A 174 11.98 -8.48 -10.28
CA GLU A 174 10.91 -9.44 -10.56
C GLU A 174 11.17 -10.81 -9.92
N THR A 175 12.31 -10.99 -9.29
CA THR A 175 12.67 -12.25 -8.62
C THR A 175 12.90 -12.00 -7.13
N LEU A 176 12.26 -12.82 -6.31
CA LEU A 176 12.42 -12.85 -4.87
C LEU A 176 12.99 -14.21 -4.45
N PHE A 177 14.14 -14.20 -3.78
CA PHE A 177 14.68 -15.39 -3.15
C PHE A 177 14.05 -15.58 -1.76
N ILE A 178 13.53 -16.78 -1.50
CA ILE A 178 12.75 -17.13 -0.32
C ILE A 178 13.51 -18.17 0.48
N GLU A 179 13.82 -17.84 1.72
CA GLU A 179 14.47 -18.73 2.69
C GLU A 179 13.53 -18.90 3.88
N PRO A 180 12.69 -19.93 3.91
CA PRO A 180 11.68 -20.11 4.96
C PRO A 180 12.27 -20.11 6.37
N GLU A 181 13.44 -20.69 6.56
CA GLU A 181 14.12 -20.76 7.85
C GLU A 181 14.59 -19.40 8.38
N LYS A 182 14.76 -18.41 7.52
CA LYS A 182 15.18 -17.05 7.90
C LYS A 182 14.03 -16.09 8.17
N ILE A 183 12.79 -16.57 8.07
CA ILE A 183 11.60 -15.78 8.37
C ILE A 183 11.45 -15.68 9.88
N THR A 184 11.96 -14.61 10.47
CA THR A 184 11.90 -14.34 11.90
C THR A 184 11.12 -13.04 12.17
N ALA A 185 10.61 -12.85 13.38
CA ALA A 185 9.95 -11.59 13.75
C ALA A 185 10.85 -10.37 13.53
N TRP A 186 12.17 -10.52 13.69
CA TRP A 186 13.11 -9.44 13.42
C TRP A 186 13.27 -9.14 11.92
N SER A 187 13.32 -10.17 11.06
CA SER A 187 13.39 -9.98 9.62
C SER A 187 12.12 -9.31 9.08
N GLN A 188 10.96 -9.68 9.60
CA GLN A 188 9.67 -9.06 9.30
C GLN A 188 9.62 -7.59 9.76
N PHE A 189 10.01 -7.32 11.00
CA PHE A 189 10.10 -5.95 11.52
C PHE A 189 10.99 -5.08 10.63
N LYS A 190 12.18 -5.58 10.27
CA LYS A 190 13.11 -4.86 9.38
C LYS A 190 12.48 -4.59 8.01
N LEU A 191 11.82 -5.58 7.43
CA LEU A 191 11.13 -5.43 6.14
C LEU A 191 10.03 -4.37 6.21
N MET A 192 9.17 -4.42 7.23
CA MET A 192 8.10 -3.45 7.46
C MET A 192 8.65 -2.05 7.68
N PHE A 193 9.70 -1.92 8.47
CA PHE A 193 10.36 -0.64 8.73
C PHE A 193 10.93 -0.02 7.45
N VAL A 194 11.63 -0.82 6.64
CA VAL A 194 12.20 -0.35 5.36
C VAL A 194 11.09 0.01 4.37
N ASN A 195 10.02 -0.80 4.29
CA ASN A 195 8.88 -0.52 3.43
C ASN A 195 8.16 0.76 3.86
N GLY A 196 7.94 0.97 5.17
CA GLY A 196 7.35 2.20 5.70
C GLY A 196 8.20 3.43 5.40
N MET A 197 9.53 3.34 5.56
CA MET A 197 10.43 4.42 5.17
C MET A 197 10.39 4.71 3.66
N SER A 198 10.38 3.66 2.85
CA SER A 198 10.27 3.78 1.39
C SER A 198 8.94 4.39 0.95
N HIS A 199 7.85 4.02 1.61
CA HIS A 199 6.52 4.59 1.37
C HIS A 199 6.51 6.10 1.63
N ILE A 200 7.03 6.55 2.78
CA ILE A 200 7.13 7.98 3.11
C ILE A 200 8.02 8.72 2.10
N ALA A 201 9.16 8.14 1.73
CA ALA A 201 10.10 8.76 0.80
C ALA A 201 9.59 8.81 -0.65
N ALA A 202 8.81 7.84 -1.07
CA ALA A 202 8.23 7.76 -2.41
C ALA A 202 6.90 8.52 -2.54
N GLY A 203 6.21 8.76 -1.43
CA GLY A 203 4.92 9.47 -1.40
C GLY A 203 5.11 10.98 -1.56
N ILE A 204 4.88 11.51 -2.76
CA ILE A 204 4.97 12.95 -3.04
C ILE A 204 4.03 13.74 -2.11
N ASP A 205 2.85 13.21 -1.82
CA ASP A 205 1.87 13.82 -0.92
C ASP A 205 2.41 13.97 0.50
N HIS A 206 3.10 12.94 1.01
CA HIS A 206 3.75 12.99 2.32
C HIS A 206 4.88 14.03 2.37
N LEU A 207 5.71 14.08 1.32
CA LEU A 207 6.81 15.03 1.22
C LEU A 207 6.29 16.46 1.11
N LEU A 208 5.28 16.73 0.30
CA LEU A 208 4.65 18.04 0.17
C LEU A 208 3.96 18.48 1.47
N PHE A 209 3.24 17.56 2.12
CA PHE A 209 2.61 17.80 3.41
C PHE A 209 3.65 18.16 4.47
N LEU A 210 4.70 17.35 4.61
CA LEU A 210 5.78 17.59 5.56
C LEU A 210 6.48 18.92 5.28
N LEU A 211 6.74 19.23 4.01
CA LEU A 211 7.32 20.52 3.61
C LEU A 211 6.44 21.69 4.04
N CYS A 212 5.13 21.62 3.77
CA CYS A 212 4.17 22.66 4.15
C CYS A 212 4.06 22.85 5.67
N LEU A 213 4.26 21.80 6.47
CA LEU A 213 4.26 21.85 7.91
C LEU A 213 5.56 22.42 8.49
N ILE A 214 6.70 22.02 7.91
CA ILE A 214 8.03 22.42 8.42
C ILE A 214 8.41 23.81 7.94
N LEU A 215 8.02 24.22 6.74
CA LEU A 215 8.37 25.53 6.18
C LEU A 215 8.06 26.73 7.09
N PRO A 216 6.88 26.82 7.74
CA PRO A 216 6.59 27.89 8.66
C PRO A 216 7.16 27.70 10.09
N ALA A 217 7.68 26.53 10.43
CA ALA A 217 8.15 26.23 11.79
C ALA A 217 9.24 27.17 12.33
N PRO A 218 10.18 27.71 11.49
CA PRO A 218 11.14 28.73 11.94
C PRO A 218 10.57 30.14 12.07
N LEU A 219 9.32 30.37 11.66
CA LEU A 219 8.74 31.69 11.60
C LEU A 219 7.93 32.01 12.86
N VAL A 220 8.10 33.23 13.37
CA VAL A 220 7.28 33.77 14.46
C VAL A 220 6.11 34.52 13.86
N SER A 221 4.90 34.17 14.32
CA SER A 221 3.70 34.86 13.88
C SER A 221 3.27 35.93 14.88
N ALA A 222 2.97 37.15 14.39
CA ALA A 222 2.25 38.16 15.13
C ALA A 222 1.24 38.86 14.22
N ASN A 223 0.07 39.21 14.76
CA ASN A 223 -1.02 39.85 14.03
C ASN A 223 -1.43 39.08 12.73
N LYS A 224 -1.47 37.76 12.81
CA LYS A 224 -1.81 36.87 11.67
C LYS A 224 -0.89 37.05 10.44
N ARG A 225 0.38 37.39 10.70
CA ARG A 225 1.42 37.50 9.67
C ARG A 225 2.71 36.89 10.19
N TRP A 226 3.50 36.35 9.30
CA TRP A 226 4.87 35.93 9.57
C TRP A 226 5.75 37.16 9.64
N GLN A 227 6.50 37.36 10.72
CA GLN A 227 7.25 38.58 10.96
C GLN A 227 8.77 38.41 11.05
N SER A 228 9.22 37.38 11.74
CA SER A 228 10.64 37.20 12.01
C SER A 228 10.99 35.70 12.06
N VAL A 229 12.28 35.43 11.99
CA VAL A 229 12.81 34.07 12.17
C VAL A 229 13.12 33.86 13.64
N ALA A 230 12.69 32.73 14.18
CA ALA A 230 13.00 32.36 15.56
C ALA A 230 14.46 31.90 15.71
N PRO A 231 15.02 31.92 16.92
CA PRO A 231 16.32 31.31 17.19
C PRO A 231 16.35 29.82 16.79
N VAL A 232 17.50 29.35 16.29
CA VAL A 232 17.67 27.97 15.78
C VAL A 232 17.15 26.89 16.74
N ARG A 233 17.45 27.05 18.05
CA ARG A 233 16.96 26.11 19.07
C ARG A 233 15.43 26.05 19.12
N GLN A 234 14.75 27.16 18.96
CA GLN A 234 13.29 27.23 18.96
C GLN A 234 12.72 26.62 17.67
N CYS A 235 13.38 26.82 16.52
CA CYS A 235 13.02 26.21 15.25
C CYS A 235 13.10 24.70 15.35
N VAL A 236 14.22 24.13 15.81
CA VAL A 236 14.42 22.70 15.98
C VAL A 236 13.36 22.10 16.92
N MET A 237 13.08 22.79 18.03
CA MET A 237 12.07 22.32 18.99
C MET A 237 10.64 22.36 18.39
N SER A 238 10.33 23.36 17.59
CA SER A 238 9.03 23.47 16.90
C SER A 238 8.86 22.34 15.88
N VAL A 239 9.87 22.10 15.05
CA VAL A 239 9.88 20.98 14.09
C VAL A 239 9.75 19.65 14.82
N ALA A 240 10.54 19.42 15.87
CA ALA A 240 10.50 18.19 16.65
C ALA A 240 9.09 17.94 17.24
N LYS A 241 8.45 18.96 17.80
CA LYS A 241 7.08 18.85 18.32
C LYS A 241 6.07 18.50 17.21
N ILE A 242 6.11 19.19 16.08
CA ILE A 242 5.21 18.94 14.95
C ILE A 242 5.36 17.51 14.47
N VAL A 243 6.60 17.06 14.21
CA VAL A 243 6.88 15.70 13.73
C VAL A 243 6.44 14.65 14.76
N THR A 244 6.75 14.85 16.05
CA THR A 244 6.36 13.91 17.11
C THR A 244 4.85 13.77 17.21
N PHE A 245 4.10 14.86 17.25
CA PHE A 245 2.64 14.82 17.36
C PHE A 245 1.99 14.23 16.11
N PHE A 246 2.49 14.54 14.92
CA PHE A 246 2.06 13.90 13.68
C PHE A 246 2.30 12.39 13.73
N THR A 247 3.50 11.94 14.10
CA THR A 247 3.84 10.52 14.19
C THR A 247 2.98 9.79 15.22
N LEU A 248 2.71 10.41 16.38
CA LEU A 248 1.82 9.82 17.39
C LEU A 248 0.40 9.64 16.87
N GLY A 249 -0.18 10.64 16.21
CA GLY A 249 -1.50 10.53 15.59
C GLY A 249 -1.54 9.47 14.51
N HIS A 250 -0.54 9.48 13.61
CA HIS A 250 -0.40 8.50 12.54
C HIS A 250 -0.30 7.06 13.06
N SER A 251 0.60 6.82 14.02
CA SER A 251 0.79 5.49 14.60
C SER A 251 -0.44 5.00 15.36
N LEU A 252 -1.15 5.90 16.04
CA LEU A 252 -2.38 5.55 16.77
C LEU A 252 -3.45 5.04 15.82
N THR A 253 -3.76 5.79 14.76
CA THR A 253 -4.80 5.37 13.81
C THR A 253 -4.37 4.14 13.02
N LEU A 254 -3.11 4.09 12.58
CA LEU A 254 -2.57 2.91 11.94
C LEU A 254 -2.77 1.65 12.78
N ALA A 255 -2.38 1.70 14.07
CA ALA A 255 -2.54 0.57 14.97
C ALA A 255 -4.03 0.19 15.19
N LEU A 256 -4.90 1.17 15.41
CA LEU A 256 -6.32 0.90 15.63
C LEU A 256 -6.99 0.29 14.40
N THR A 257 -6.61 0.71 13.21
CA THR A 257 -7.16 0.17 11.95
C THR A 257 -6.61 -1.23 11.66
N THR A 258 -5.29 -1.44 11.79
CA THR A 258 -4.69 -2.76 11.55
C THR A 258 -5.15 -3.81 12.58
N LEU A 259 -5.53 -3.39 13.78
CA LEU A 259 -6.14 -4.27 14.79
C LEU A 259 -7.66 -4.45 14.61
N GLY A 260 -8.26 -3.87 13.57
CA GLY A 260 -9.68 -4.01 13.27
C GLY A 260 -10.64 -3.23 14.19
N TYR A 261 -10.12 -2.32 15.07
CA TYR A 261 -10.98 -1.53 15.95
C TYR A 261 -11.74 -0.42 15.23
N ILE A 262 -11.17 0.11 14.14
CA ILE A 262 -11.78 1.17 13.34
C ILE A 262 -11.60 0.87 11.85
N SER A 263 -12.63 1.18 11.07
CA SER A 263 -12.59 1.08 9.62
C SER A 263 -13.33 2.27 9.02
N PHE A 264 -12.74 2.90 8.02
CA PHE A 264 -13.35 4.01 7.31
C PHE A 264 -13.29 3.76 5.79
N PRO A 265 -14.29 4.23 5.04
CA PRO A 265 -14.26 4.14 3.59
C PRO A 265 -13.04 4.88 2.99
N VAL A 266 -12.46 4.32 1.93
CA VAL A 266 -11.24 4.85 1.28
C VAL A 266 -11.42 6.29 0.78
N LYS A 267 -12.46 6.55 -0.02
CA LYS A 267 -12.68 7.85 -0.69
C LYS A 267 -12.73 9.06 0.25
N PRO A 268 -13.49 9.04 1.37
CA PRO A 268 -13.45 10.16 2.33
C PRO A 268 -12.07 10.42 2.91
N ILE A 269 -11.28 9.38 3.17
CA ILE A 269 -9.94 9.52 3.74
C ILE A 269 -8.99 10.18 2.75
N GLU A 270 -9.00 9.78 1.48
CA GLU A 270 -8.20 10.42 0.42
C GLU A 270 -8.53 11.92 0.29
N ILE A 271 -9.81 12.29 0.34
CA ILE A 271 -10.24 13.69 0.32
C ILE A 271 -9.71 14.44 1.54
N LEU A 272 -9.75 13.84 2.74
CA LEU A 272 -9.24 14.45 3.96
C LEU A 272 -7.71 14.61 3.93
N VAL A 273 -6.98 13.65 3.36
CA VAL A 273 -5.52 13.76 3.13
C VAL A 273 -5.23 14.95 2.23
N ALA A 274 -5.88 15.04 1.07
CA ALA A 274 -5.70 16.16 0.14
C ALA A 274 -6.08 17.52 0.78
N ALA A 275 -7.17 17.57 1.54
CA ALA A 275 -7.60 18.76 2.27
C ALA A 275 -6.59 19.16 3.34
N SER A 276 -5.94 18.21 4.04
CA SER A 276 -4.93 18.50 5.05
C SER A 276 -3.68 19.15 4.44
N ILE A 277 -3.27 18.71 3.24
CA ILE A 277 -2.16 19.30 2.48
C ILE A 277 -2.51 20.76 2.11
N LEU A 278 -3.71 20.98 1.57
CA LEU A 278 -4.18 22.31 1.20
C LEU A 278 -4.21 23.26 2.41
N VAL A 279 -4.76 22.83 3.55
CA VAL A 279 -4.82 23.61 4.78
C VAL A 279 -3.42 23.91 5.31
N SER A 280 -2.49 22.96 5.24
CA SER A 280 -1.08 23.16 5.63
C SER A 280 -0.39 24.16 4.71
N ALA A 281 -0.62 24.11 3.40
CA ALA A 281 -0.08 25.08 2.44
C ALA A 281 -0.62 26.50 2.69
N LEU A 282 -1.92 26.63 2.94
CA LEU A 282 -2.53 27.92 3.31
C LEU A 282 -1.97 28.48 4.62
N ASN A 283 -1.70 27.61 5.62
CA ASN A 283 -1.05 28.02 6.85
C ASN A 283 0.41 28.46 6.62
N ALA A 284 1.12 27.84 5.69
CA ALA A 284 2.48 28.25 5.34
C ALA A 284 2.52 29.66 4.74
N ILE A 285 1.50 30.04 3.96
CA ILE A 285 1.36 31.39 3.39
C ILE A 285 0.92 32.39 4.46
N ARG A 286 -0.05 32.04 5.28
CA ARG A 286 -0.60 32.90 6.35
C ARG A 286 -0.80 32.08 7.61
N PRO A 287 -0.27 32.52 8.77
CA PRO A 287 -0.40 31.81 10.04
C PRO A 287 -1.86 31.76 10.48
N ILE A 288 -2.53 30.58 10.21
CA ILE A 288 -3.91 30.33 10.59
C ILE A 288 -3.94 29.74 12.01
N PHE A 289 -3.04 28.81 12.30
CA PHE A 289 -3.01 28.01 13.55
C PHE A 289 -1.61 27.90 14.17
N SER A 290 -0.83 28.97 14.08
CA SER A 290 0.56 29.01 14.60
C SER A 290 0.72 28.61 16.07
N GLN A 291 -0.28 28.88 16.93
CA GLN A 291 -0.27 28.50 18.35
C GLN A 291 -0.72 27.02 18.58
N SER A 292 -1.43 26.43 17.65
CA SER A 292 -2.00 25.09 17.77
C SER A 292 -1.36 24.08 16.80
N ALA A 293 -0.20 24.43 16.22
CA ALA A 293 0.43 23.66 15.16
C ALA A 293 0.65 22.18 15.53
N MET A 294 1.04 21.87 16.78
CA MET A 294 1.24 20.49 17.23
C MET A 294 -0.06 19.68 17.29
N TRP A 295 -1.18 20.29 17.73
CA TRP A 295 -2.47 19.61 17.79
C TRP A 295 -3.05 19.39 16.39
N ILE A 296 -2.86 20.35 15.50
CA ILE A 296 -3.24 20.22 14.09
C ILE A 296 -2.41 19.11 13.43
N ALA A 297 -1.10 19.07 13.71
CA ALA A 297 -0.24 17.99 13.23
C ALA A 297 -0.71 16.61 13.75
N PHE A 298 -1.14 16.51 15.01
CA PHE A 298 -1.72 15.28 15.56
C PHE A 298 -2.99 14.86 14.81
N ILE A 299 -3.94 15.78 14.59
CA ILE A 299 -5.18 15.50 13.86
C ILE A 299 -4.88 15.07 12.41
N PHE A 300 -3.96 15.75 11.74
CA PHE A 300 -3.52 15.36 10.41
C PHE A 300 -2.81 14.00 10.42
N GLY A 301 -2.03 13.71 11.44
CA GLY A 301 -1.46 12.39 11.67
C GLY A 301 -2.52 11.29 11.74
N LEU A 302 -3.63 11.50 12.46
CA LEU A 302 -4.75 10.55 12.53
C LEU A 302 -5.32 10.24 11.13
N ILE A 303 -5.50 11.27 10.29
CA ILE A 303 -6.04 11.12 8.93
C ILE A 303 -5.05 10.34 8.04
N HIS A 304 -3.77 10.71 8.06
CA HIS A 304 -2.74 10.08 7.24
C HIS A 304 -2.45 8.63 7.68
N GLY A 305 -2.55 8.34 8.98
CA GLY A 305 -2.41 6.98 9.51
C GLY A 305 -3.51 6.05 9.01
N GLN A 306 -4.74 6.57 8.88
CA GLN A 306 -5.86 5.82 8.31
C GLN A 306 -5.63 5.51 6.82
N ALA A 307 -5.16 6.49 6.03
CA ALA A 307 -4.87 6.29 4.62
C ALA A 307 -3.82 5.19 4.40
N PHE A 308 -2.77 5.18 5.21
CA PHE A 308 -1.73 4.15 5.12
C PHE A 308 -2.23 2.77 5.59
N ALA A 309 -3.09 2.72 6.60
CA ALA A 309 -3.68 1.46 7.06
C ALA A 309 -4.53 0.80 5.96
N ILE A 310 -5.30 1.60 5.20
CA ILE A 310 -6.06 1.11 4.05
C ILE A 310 -5.13 0.54 2.98
N GLU A 311 -4.03 1.21 2.66
CA GLU A 311 -3.03 0.67 1.72
C GLU A 311 -2.43 -0.64 2.24
N MET A 312 -2.19 -0.76 3.54
CA MET A 312 -1.70 -2.00 4.15
C MET A 312 -2.73 -3.13 4.14
N SER A 313 -4.02 -2.86 4.30
CA SER A 313 -5.06 -3.90 4.24
C SER A 313 -5.10 -4.58 2.86
N HIS A 314 -4.88 -3.83 1.79
CA HIS A 314 -4.71 -4.37 0.44
C HIS A 314 -3.46 -5.25 0.27
N MET A 315 -2.51 -5.19 1.21
CA MET A 315 -1.31 -6.05 1.22
C MET A 315 -1.54 -7.44 1.83
N GLY A 316 -2.77 -7.78 2.20
CA GLY A 316 -3.10 -9.08 2.81
C GLY A 316 -2.88 -9.16 4.32
N PHE A 317 -2.76 -8.00 5.01
CA PHE A 317 -2.70 -7.95 6.46
C PHE A 317 -4.08 -7.98 7.14
N ASP A 318 -5.16 -7.81 6.37
CA ASP A 318 -6.52 -7.93 6.90
C ASP A 318 -7.01 -9.36 6.77
N THR A 319 -6.69 -10.16 7.77
CA THR A 319 -7.11 -11.56 7.88
C THR A 319 -8.59 -11.73 8.25
N GLN A 320 -9.34 -10.64 8.42
CA GLN A 320 -10.78 -10.71 8.72
C GLN A 320 -11.66 -10.71 7.46
N ALA A 321 -11.06 -10.51 6.27
CA ALA A 321 -11.78 -10.43 5.01
C ALA A 321 -11.64 -11.68 4.12
N ILE A 322 -11.01 -12.76 4.62
CA ILE A 322 -10.83 -14.04 3.91
C ILE A 322 -11.65 -15.14 4.59
#